data_746df35f88d315011a6fd0091c237d3f
#
_entry.id   746df35f88d315011a6fd0091c237d3f
#
_cell.length_a   1.000
_cell.length_b   1.000
_cell.length_c   1.000
_cell.angle_alpha   90.00
_cell.angle_beta   90.00
_cell.angle_gamma   90.00
#
_symmetry.space_group_name_H-M   'P 1'
#
loop_
_entity.id
_entity.type
_entity.pdbx_description
1 polymer ?
#
loop_
_entity_poly.entity_id
_entity_poly.type
_entity_poly.pdbx_seq_one_letter_code
_entity_poly.pdbx_strand_id
1 'polypeptide(L)'
;KTGQHIVKYGPGGEPRFKEAHGESFPNGIKGFVDVQVTDTYIYAIFDGLSWDERRKYYEQGKEAPKGGHYIYVFDLKGNPVRKYVLDKNILGLDIDEERNQAIATCGESDHPLVLIDL
;
A
#
# COMPACT_ATOMS: atom_id res chain seq x y z
N LYS A 1 18.73 22.30 7.81
CA LYS A 1 18.51 21.30 6.77
C LYS A 1 17.32 21.67 5.91
N THR A 2 17.57 21.87 4.64
CA THR A 2 16.50 22.16 3.71
C THR A 2 15.76 20.87 3.34
N GLY A 3 14.47 20.85 3.55
CA GLY A 3 13.65 19.75 3.10
C GLY A 3 13.48 19.77 1.58
N GLN A 4 13.47 18.61 0.98
CA GLN A 4 13.13 18.46 -0.42
C GLN A 4 11.75 17.84 -0.52
N HIS A 5 10.86 18.51 -1.26
CA HIS A 5 9.51 18.02 -1.46
C HIS A 5 9.42 17.30 -2.80
N ILE A 6 9.18 16.00 -2.74
CA ILE A 6 9.05 15.15 -3.92
C ILE A 6 7.63 14.60 -3.96
N VAL A 7 6.95 14.77 -5.08
CA VAL A 7 5.61 14.20 -5.28
C VAL A 7 5.66 13.23 -6.46
N LYS A 8 5.28 11.98 -6.18
CA LYS A 8 5.17 10.93 -7.18
C LYS A 8 3.79 10.29 -7.06
N TYR A 9 3.18 10.00 -8.19
CA TYR A 9 1.91 9.32 -8.21
C TYR A 9 2.10 7.87 -8.67
N GLY A 10 1.41 6.96 -8.00
CA GLY A 10 1.39 5.55 -8.37
C GLY A 10 0.42 5.26 -9.51
N PRO A 11 0.09 3.96 -9.71
CA PRO A 11 -0.92 3.58 -10.69
C PRO A 11 -2.23 4.33 -10.47
N GLY A 12 -2.85 4.77 -11.55
CA GLY A 12 -4.05 5.61 -11.49
C GLY A 12 -3.76 7.11 -11.59
N GLY A 13 -2.50 7.53 -11.39
CA GLY A 13 -2.08 8.92 -11.54
C GLY A 13 -2.55 9.83 -10.43
N GLU A 14 -2.76 11.10 -10.74
CA GLU A 14 -3.17 12.11 -9.78
C GLU A 14 -4.57 11.81 -9.23
N PRO A 15 -4.75 11.91 -7.90
CA PRO A 15 -6.05 11.64 -7.29
C PRO A 15 -7.14 12.59 -7.80
N ARG A 16 -8.33 12.05 -8.00
CA ARG A 16 -9.51 12.81 -8.37
C ARG A 16 -10.57 12.63 -7.29
N PHE A 17 -11.49 13.58 -7.23
CA PHE A 17 -12.58 13.55 -6.27
C PHE A 17 -13.90 13.71 -7.00
N LYS A 18 -14.92 13.03 -6.48
CA LYS A 18 -16.30 13.28 -6.90
C LYS A 18 -17.11 13.69 -5.67
N GLU A 19 -18.11 14.51 -5.91
CA GLU A 19 -19.01 14.96 -4.84
C GLU A 19 -20.29 14.11 -4.84
N ALA A 20 -20.72 13.72 -3.64
CA ALA A 20 -21.97 13.04 -3.43
C ALA A 20 -22.50 13.39 -2.07
N HIS A 21 -23.77 13.70 -1.98
CA HIS A 21 -24.42 14.04 -0.70
C HIS A 21 -23.74 15.17 0.08
N GLY A 22 -23.16 16.14 -0.64
CA GLY A 22 -22.47 17.27 -0.01
C GLY A 22 -21.08 16.98 0.50
N GLU A 23 -20.54 15.80 0.23
CA GLU A 23 -19.21 15.39 0.62
C GLU A 23 -18.37 15.05 -0.61
N SER A 24 -17.06 15.27 -0.50
CA SER A 24 -16.12 14.91 -1.56
C SER A 24 -15.50 13.54 -1.26
N PHE A 25 -15.56 12.65 -2.24
CA PHE A 25 -14.99 11.30 -2.13
C PHE A 25 -13.88 11.10 -3.14
N PRO A 26 -12.80 10.42 -2.76
CA PRO A 26 -11.77 10.10 -3.73
C PRO A 26 -12.33 9.21 -4.85
N ASN A 27 -11.96 9.54 -6.07
CA ASN A 27 -12.38 8.81 -7.25
C ASN A 27 -11.17 8.28 -7.97
N GLY A 28 -10.76 7.06 -7.65
CA GLY A 28 -9.58 6.45 -8.22
C GLY A 28 -9.18 5.22 -7.43
N ILE A 29 -7.91 4.87 -7.55
CA ILE A 29 -7.34 3.71 -6.87
C ILE A 29 -6.82 4.16 -5.51
N LYS A 30 -7.20 3.43 -4.46
CA LYS A 30 -6.59 3.61 -3.17
C LYS A 30 -5.13 3.20 -3.29
N GLY A 31 -4.23 4.06 -2.88
CA GLY A 31 -2.80 3.87 -3.06
C GLY A 31 -2.17 3.00 -1.98
N PHE A 32 -1.22 3.56 -1.29
CA PHE A 32 -0.45 2.83 -0.28
C PHE A 32 -1.14 2.84 1.07
N VAL A 33 -1.04 1.72 1.79
CA VAL A 33 -1.63 1.57 3.12
C VAL A 33 -0.61 1.75 4.23
N ASP A 34 0.65 1.45 3.98
CA ASP A 34 1.72 1.63 4.96
C ASP A 34 3.05 1.82 4.25
N VAL A 35 3.96 2.50 4.89
CA VAL A 35 5.29 2.81 4.37
C VAL A 35 6.33 2.60 5.45
N GLN A 36 7.40 1.90 5.11
CA GLN A 36 8.57 1.74 5.96
C GLN A 36 9.80 2.29 5.23
N VAL A 37 10.50 3.20 5.88
CA VAL A 37 11.71 3.82 5.32
C VAL A 37 12.93 3.27 6.04
N THR A 38 13.90 2.79 5.28
CA THR A 38 15.21 2.38 5.79
C THR A 38 16.27 3.37 5.34
N ASP A 39 17.52 3.11 5.70
CA ASP A 39 18.63 3.95 5.24
C ASP A 39 18.87 3.85 3.73
N THR A 40 18.34 2.81 3.08
CA THR A 40 18.60 2.51 1.68
C THR A 40 17.39 2.67 0.79
N TYR A 41 16.21 2.25 1.26
CA TYR A 41 15.00 2.15 0.44
C TYR A 41 13.76 2.59 1.18
N ILE A 42 12.71 2.81 0.38
CA ILE A 42 11.34 3.02 0.86
C ILE A 42 10.53 1.81 0.43
N TYR A 43 9.92 1.13 1.40
CA TYR A 43 9.04 -0.01 1.17
C TYR A 43 7.61 0.42 1.42
N ALA A 44 6.74 0.20 0.45
CA ALA A 44 5.35 0.68 0.54
C ALA A 44 4.37 -0.43 0.17
N ILE A 45 3.41 -0.68 1.04
CA ILE A 45 2.35 -1.66 0.77
C ILE A 45 1.30 -0.98 -0.10
N PHE A 46 1.04 -1.55 -1.27
CA PHE A 46 0.08 -1.01 -2.23
C PHE A 46 -1.22 -1.82 -2.18
N ASP A 47 -2.32 -1.12 -1.91
CA ASP A 47 -3.67 -1.68 -1.90
C ASP A 47 -4.14 -1.98 -3.33
N GLY A 48 -4.11 -0.98 -4.17
CA GLY A 48 -4.44 -1.11 -5.59
C GLY A 48 -5.92 -1.26 -5.91
N LEU A 49 -6.79 -1.34 -4.91
CA LEU A 49 -8.22 -1.48 -5.12
C LEU A 49 -8.84 -0.10 -5.35
N SER A 50 -9.66 0.04 -6.38
CA SER A 50 -10.35 1.30 -6.62
C SER A 50 -11.50 1.51 -5.63
N TRP A 51 -11.90 2.76 -5.45
CA TRP A 51 -13.04 3.07 -4.59
C TRP A 51 -14.34 2.49 -5.12
N ASP A 52 -14.48 2.39 -6.45
CA ASP A 52 -15.64 1.76 -7.07
C ASP A 52 -15.67 0.24 -6.82
N GLU A 53 -14.51 -0.41 -6.88
CA GLU A 53 -14.40 -1.84 -6.54
C GLU A 53 -14.74 -2.09 -5.08
N ARG A 54 -14.29 -1.21 -4.17
CA ARG A 54 -14.66 -1.28 -2.74
C ARG A 54 -16.15 -1.16 -2.54
N ARG A 55 -16.78 -0.23 -3.25
CA ARG A 55 -18.23 -0.03 -3.15
C ARG A 55 -18.99 -1.28 -3.55
N LYS A 56 -18.53 -2.01 -4.56
CA LYS A 56 -19.17 -3.27 -4.98
C LYS A 56 -19.17 -4.31 -3.87
N TYR A 57 -18.12 -4.39 -3.07
CA TYR A 57 -18.11 -5.28 -1.92
C TYR A 57 -19.19 -4.89 -0.91
N TYR A 58 -19.32 -3.61 -0.59
CA TYR A 58 -20.35 -3.13 0.33
C TYR A 58 -21.76 -3.38 -0.20
N GLU A 59 -21.98 -3.17 -1.49
CA GLU A 59 -23.28 -3.42 -2.13
C GLU A 59 -23.69 -4.90 -2.05
N GLN A 60 -22.71 -5.80 -2.00
CA GLN A 60 -22.95 -7.22 -1.84
C GLN A 60 -23.03 -7.67 -0.38
N GLY A 61 -22.99 -6.73 0.57
CA GLY A 61 -22.96 -7.04 1.99
C GLY A 61 -21.66 -7.67 2.48
N LYS A 62 -20.59 -7.46 1.75
CA LYS A 62 -19.26 -7.99 2.07
C LYS A 62 -18.30 -6.87 2.46
N GLU A 63 -17.30 -7.21 3.28
CA GLU A 63 -16.21 -6.29 3.56
C GLU A 63 -15.19 -6.34 2.42
N ALA A 64 -14.69 -5.16 2.03
CA ALA A 64 -13.59 -5.08 1.08
C ALA A 64 -12.32 -5.65 1.71
N PRO A 65 -11.43 -6.27 0.91
CA PRO A 65 -10.14 -6.73 1.43
C PRO A 65 -9.36 -5.61 2.11
N LYS A 66 -8.72 -5.92 3.22
CA LYS A 66 -7.89 -4.98 3.98
C LYS A 66 -6.44 -5.22 3.63
N GLY A 67 -5.68 -4.13 3.52
CA GLY A 67 -4.26 -4.19 3.20
C GLY A 67 -4.00 -4.40 1.72
N GLY A 68 -2.78 -4.78 1.40
CA GLY A 68 -2.36 -4.97 0.02
C GLY A 68 -1.45 -6.18 -0.14
N HIS A 69 -1.38 -6.72 -1.34
CA HIS A 69 -0.53 -7.87 -1.63
C HIS A 69 0.68 -7.50 -2.50
N TYR A 70 0.94 -6.21 -2.66
CA TYR A 70 2.13 -5.70 -3.35
C TYR A 70 2.97 -4.89 -2.39
N ILE A 71 4.29 -5.08 -2.47
CA ILE A 71 5.24 -4.17 -1.84
C ILE A 71 6.03 -3.51 -2.96
N TYR A 72 5.89 -2.20 -3.09
CA TYR A 72 6.72 -1.42 -4.00
C TYR A 72 7.94 -0.92 -3.24
N VAL A 73 9.10 -1.06 -3.86
CA VAL A 73 10.35 -0.58 -3.30
C VAL A 73 10.86 0.57 -4.14
N PHE A 74 11.13 1.68 -3.50
CA PHE A 74 11.67 2.89 -4.13
C PHE A 74 13.03 3.21 -3.53
N ASP A 75 13.88 3.85 -4.30
CA ASP A 75 15.07 4.48 -3.72
C ASP A 75 14.65 5.72 -2.89
N LEU A 76 15.60 6.32 -2.20
CA LEU A 76 15.30 7.47 -1.34
C LEU A 76 14.94 8.73 -2.13
N LYS A 77 15.08 8.71 -3.45
CA LYS A 77 14.63 9.79 -4.35
C LYS A 77 13.21 9.55 -4.88
N GLY A 78 12.61 8.41 -4.55
CA GLY A 78 11.28 8.06 -4.99
C GLY A 78 11.21 7.34 -6.34
N ASN A 79 12.35 6.89 -6.87
CA ASN A 79 12.35 6.11 -8.11
C ASN A 79 12.03 4.65 -7.82
N PRO A 80 11.18 4.00 -8.62
CA PRO A 80 10.87 2.60 -8.39
C PRO A 80 12.08 1.70 -8.68
N VAL A 81 12.32 0.74 -7.78
CA VAL A 81 13.44 -0.19 -7.85
C VAL A 81 12.96 -1.60 -8.11
N ARG A 82 11.96 -2.07 -7.36
CA ARG A 82 11.42 -3.42 -7.49
C ARG A 82 10.02 -3.51 -6.90
N LYS A 83 9.38 -4.64 -7.14
CA LYS A 83 8.04 -4.92 -6.66
C LYS A 83 8.00 -6.37 -6.18
N TYR A 84 7.47 -6.59 -4.99
CA TYR A 84 7.18 -7.92 -4.48
C TYR A 84 5.69 -8.19 -4.61
N VAL A 85 5.34 -9.37 -5.08
CA VAL A 85 3.96 -9.83 -5.16
C VAL A 85 3.77 -10.90 -4.10
N LEU A 86 2.82 -10.70 -3.20
CA LEU A 86 2.56 -11.60 -2.09
C LEU A 86 1.31 -12.42 -2.36
N ASP A 87 1.22 -13.58 -1.71
CA ASP A 87 0.03 -14.43 -1.77
C ASP A 87 -1.03 -14.06 -0.73
N LYS A 88 -0.73 -13.06 0.11
CA LYS A 88 -1.63 -12.60 1.16
C LYS A 88 -1.66 -11.08 1.21
N ASN A 89 -2.77 -10.53 1.68
CA ASN A 89 -2.86 -9.10 1.95
C ASN A 89 -2.23 -8.80 3.31
N ILE A 90 -1.36 -7.80 3.34
CA ILE A 90 -0.68 -7.35 4.55
C ILE A 90 -1.09 -5.92 4.89
N LEU A 91 -1.06 -5.58 6.17
CA LEU A 91 -1.47 -4.27 6.69
C LEU A 91 -0.29 -3.43 7.16
N GLY A 92 0.73 -4.06 7.70
CA GLY A 92 1.89 -3.39 8.22
C GLY A 92 3.16 -4.16 7.88
N LEU A 93 4.29 -3.47 7.97
CA LEU A 93 5.56 -3.99 7.50
C LEU A 93 6.69 -3.45 8.37
N ASP A 94 7.60 -4.32 8.77
CA ASP A 94 8.85 -3.95 9.40
C ASP A 94 10.00 -4.64 8.68
N ILE A 95 11.02 -3.87 8.30
CA ILE A 95 12.10 -4.34 7.44
C ILE A 95 13.37 -4.54 8.24
N ASP A 96 13.98 -5.72 8.07
CA ASP A 96 15.31 -6.03 8.58
C ASP A 96 16.23 -6.26 7.37
N GLU A 97 16.92 -5.21 6.96
CA GLU A 97 17.81 -5.28 5.78
C GLU A 97 19.05 -6.14 6.02
N GLU A 98 19.53 -6.22 7.27
CA GLU A 98 20.69 -7.05 7.59
C GLU A 98 20.42 -8.52 7.30
N ARG A 99 19.19 -8.97 7.55
CA ARG A 99 18.77 -10.35 7.31
C ARG A 99 18.03 -10.53 6.00
N ASN A 100 17.84 -9.47 5.23
CA ASN A 100 17.02 -9.46 4.02
C ASN A 100 15.63 -10.06 4.26
N GLN A 101 15.01 -9.64 5.34
CA GLN A 101 13.70 -10.15 5.74
C GLN A 101 12.77 -9.00 6.12
N ALA A 102 11.49 -9.28 6.02
CA ALA A 102 10.46 -8.39 6.52
C ALA A 102 9.47 -9.18 7.36
N ILE A 103 8.95 -8.53 8.40
CA ILE A 103 7.83 -9.06 9.17
C ILE A 103 6.62 -8.24 8.83
N ALA A 104 5.56 -8.89 8.39
CA ALA A 104 4.32 -8.23 8.00
C ALA A 104 3.17 -8.69 8.86
N THR A 105 2.20 -7.81 9.07
CA THR A 105 0.95 -8.15 9.73
C THR A 105 -0.13 -8.44 8.70
N CYS A 106 -0.87 -9.54 8.91
CA CYS A 106 -1.96 -9.97 8.04
C CYS A 106 -3.25 -9.98 8.86
N GLY A 107 -4.27 -9.24 8.41
CA GLY A 107 -5.52 -9.10 9.14
C GLY A 107 -6.54 -10.20 8.89
N GLU A 108 -6.33 -11.04 7.90
CA GLU A 108 -7.34 -12.01 7.43
C GLU A 108 -6.99 -13.46 7.71
N SER A 109 -5.93 -13.72 8.46
CA SER A 109 -5.42 -15.06 8.68
C SER A 109 -5.39 -15.42 10.16
N ASP A 110 -5.49 -16.72 10.46
CA ASP A 110 -5.20 -17.27 11.78
C ASP A 110 -3.71 -17.08 12.14
N HIS A 111 -2.88 -16.75 11.15
CA HIS A 111 -1.48 -16.44 11.33
C HIS A 111 -1.28 -14.94 11.09
N PRO A 112 -1.37 -14.10 12.15
CA PRO A 112 -1.33 -12.65 11.98
C PRO A 112 0.04 -12.09 11.59
N LEU A 113 1.09 -12.88 11.72
CA LEU A 113 2.45 -12.46 11.34
C LEU A 113 2.96 -13.32 10.20
N VAL A 114 3.56 -12.66 9.23
CA VAL A 114 4.14 -13.30 8.04
C VAL A 114 5.60 -12.87 7.92
N LEU A 115 6.49 -13.83 7.76
CA LEU A 115 7.90 -13.58 7.48
C LEU A 115 8.10 -13.61 5.97
N ILE A 116 8.72 -12.57 5.44
CA ILE A 116 8.94 -12.42 4.00
C ILE A 116 10.44 -12.37 3.75
N ASP A 117 10.93 -13.22 2.85
CA ASP A 117 12.31 -13.16 2.38
C ASP A 117 12.39 -12.11 1.25
N LEU A 118 13.28 -11.17 1.42
CA LEU A 118 13.45 -10.08 0.46
C LEU A 118 14.50 -10.37 -0.62
#